data_e295d05e356914d5bf6072c2cce28102
#
_entry.id   e295d05e356914d5bf6072c2cce28102
#
_cell.length_a   1.000
_cell.length_b   1.000
_cell.length_c   1.000
_cell.angle_alpha   90.00
_cell.angle_beta   90.00
_cell.angle_gamma   90.00
#
_symmetry.space_group_name_H-M   'P 1'
#
loop_
_entity.id
_entity.type
_entity.pdbx_description
1 polymer ?
#
loop_
_entity_poly.entity_id
_entity_poly.type
_entity_poly.pdbx_seq_one_letter_code
_entity_poly.pdbx_strand_id
1 'polypeptide(L)'
;AAAIPVPVFSSSLLQVPALALATGRKVGIITASAKHLTAEHLRNAGITEGIPVVVKGLDDCPEWQKLHKYPNDRLDLSVIEDYLVQMARKLQQSDGVGSLLLECTDLPPFAERLRQETSLPVADYVSMLHWLLKCVPGGGACRGL
;
A
#
# COMPACT_ATOMS: atom_id res chain seq x y z
N ALA A 1 15.21 4.61 -13.41
CA ALA A 1 16.29 4.11 -12.53
C ALA A 1 17.63 4.06 -13.30
N ALA A 2 17.67 3.59 -14.54
CA ALA A 2 18.93 3.43 -15.30
C ALA A 2 19.66 4.75 -15.61
N ALA A 3 19.00 5.90 -15.51
CA ALA A 3 19.57 7.21 -15.87
C ALA A 3 20.39 7.88 -14.75
N ILE A 4 20.37 7.34 -13.52
CA ILE A 4 21.04 7.93 -12.37
C ILE A 4 21.80 6.86 -11.58
N PRO A 5 22.99 7.19 -11.00
CA PRO A 5 23.87 6.23 -10.33
C PRO A 5 23.48 5.95 -8.87
N VAL A 6 22.20 6.06 -8.53
CA VAL A 6 21.68 5.79 -7.18
C VAL A 6 20.44 4.88 -7.26
N PRO A 7 20.18 4.05 -6.22
CA PRO A 7 18.96 3.27 -6.16
C PRO A 7 17.71 4.16 -6.18
N VAL A 8 16.69 3.76 -6.95
CA VAL A 8 15.42 4.47 -7.06
C VAL A 8 14.29 3.56 -6.63
N PHE A 9 13.54 4.01 -5.63
CA PHE A 9 12.36 3.32 -5.11
C PHE A 9 11.14 4.21 -5.36
N SER A 10 10.42 3.93 -6.43
CA SER A 10 9.37 4.80 -6.95
C SER A 10 7.96 4.43 -6.49
N SER A 11 7.78 3.26 -5.90
CA SER A 11 6.45 2.79 -5.47
C SER A 11 6.56 1.77 -4.33
N SER A 12 5.59 1.81 -3.41
CA SER A 12 5.42 0.81 -2.36
C SER A 12 5.17 -0.60 -2.93
N LEU A 13 4.70 -0.72 -4.17
CA LEU A 13 4.51 -1.99 -4.88
C LEU A 13 5.77 -2.87 -4.93
N LEU A 14 6.96 -2.27 -4.85
CA LEU A 14 8.24 -3.01 -4.79
C LEU A 14 8.33 -3.97 -3.60
N GLN A 15 7.50 -3.81 -2.58
CA GLN A 15 7.45 -4.70 -1.41
C GLN A 15 6.57 -5.94 -1.64
N VAL A 16 5.71 -5.96 -2.67
CA VAL A 16 4.75 -7.05 -2.92
C VAL A 16 5.42 -8.42 -3.08
N PRO A 17 6.49 -8.58 -3.86
CA PRO A 17 7.15 -9.87 -4.00
C PRO A 17 7.68 -10.41 -2.66
N ALA A 18 8.23 -9.54 -1.82
CA ALA A 18 8.74 -9.92 -0.50
C ALA A 18 7.60 -10.31 0.45
N LEU A 19 6.48 -9.59 0.45
CA LEU A 19 5.30 -9.90 1.24
C LEU A 19 4.68 -11.25 0.84
N ALA A 20 4.55 -11.50 -0.47
CA ALA A 20 4.03 -12.76 -0.99
C ALA A 20 4.90 -13.94 -0.57
N LEU A 21 6.22 -13.80 -0.70
CA LEU A 21 7.19 -14.83 -0.31
C LEU A 21 7.16 -15.09 1.19
N ALA A 22 7.14 -14.04 2.00
CA ALA A 22 7.17 -14.15 3.46
C ALA A 22 5.91 -14.79 4.04
N THR A 23 4.74 -14.55 3.43
CA THR A 23 3.46 -15.07 3.93
C THR A 23 3.03 -16.37 3.25
N GLY A 24 3.58 -16.68 2.08
CA GLY A 24 3.12 -17.80 1.24
C GLY A 24 1.67 -17.65 0.76
N ARG A 25 1.11 -16.43 0.81
CA ARG A 25 -0.30 -16.15 0.52
C ARG A 25 -0.43 -14.94 -0.43
N LYS A 26 -1.65 -14.69 -0.88
CA LYS A 26 -1.97 -13.52 -1.70
C LYS A 26 -1.68 -12.20 -0.96
N VAL A 27 -1.25 -11.19 -1.69
CA VAL A 27 -1.10 -9.83 -1.18
C VAL A 27 -2.31 -9.00 -1.61
N GLY A 28 -2.99 -8.39 -0.66
CA GLY A 28 -4.06 -7.43 -0.91
C GLY A 28 -3.46 -6.05 -1.16
N ILE A 29 -3.59 -5.52 -2.35
CA ILE A 29 -3.15 -4.17 -2.71
C ILE A 29 -4.33 -3.23 -2.60
N ILE A 30 -4.24 -2.24 -1.71
CA ILE A 30 -5.24 -1.18 -1.57
C ILE A 30 -4.66 0.10 -2.17
N THR A 31 -5.35 0.65 -3.16
CA THR A 31 -4.93 1.84 -3.92
C THR A 31 -6.04 2.89 -3.96
N ALA A 32 -5.70 4.11 -4.35
CA ALA A 32 -6.67 5.20 -4.55
C ALA A 32 -7.73 4.84 -5.60
N SER A 33 -7.31 4.21 -6.70
CA SER A 33 -8.19 3.75 -7.77
C SER A 33 -7.65 2.47 -8.41
N ALA A 34 -8.41 1.39 -8.29
CA ALA A 34 -8.06 0.11 -8.92
C ALA A 34 -8.07 0.20 -10.45
N LYS A 35 -8.86 1.10 -11.02
CA LYS A 35 -8.96 1.29 -12.48
C LYS A 35 -7.67 1.85 -13.08
N HIS A 36 -6.92 2.63 -12.31
CA HIS A 36 -5.68 3.26 -12.76
C HIS A 36 -4.43 2.41 -12.47
N LEU A 37 -4.53 1.40 -11.61
CA LEU A 37 -3.44 0.47 -11.34
C LEU A 37 -3.45 -0.66 -12.36
N THR A 38 -2.71 -0.46 -13.46
CA THR A 38 -2.70 -1.39 -14.60
C THR A 38 -1.73 -2.56 -14.38
N ALA A 39 -1.89 -3.62 -15.20
CA ALA A 39 -0.95 -4.75 -15.22
C ALA A 39 0.49 -4.33 -15.55
N GLU A 40 0.68 -3.23 -16.28
CA GLU A 40 2.00 -2.69 -16.57
C GLU A 40 2.66 -2.12 -15.31
N HIS A 41 1.94 -1.39 -14.47
CA HIS A 41 2.44 -0.91 -13.18
C HIS A 41 2.90 -2.07 -12.29
N LEU A 42 2.11 -3.15 -12.24
CA LEU A 42 2.44 -4.34 -11.47
C LEU A 42 3.72 -5.02 -12.00
N ARG A 43 3.81 -5.24 -13.33
CA ARG A 43 5.01 -5.84 -13.93
C ARG A 43 6.26 -5.00 -13.69
N ASN A 44 6.17 -3.67 -13.82
CA ASN A 44 7.29 -2.75 -13.60
C ASN A 44 7.76 -2.74 -12.13
N ALA A 45 6.91 -3.12 -11.19
CA ALA A 45 7.25 -3.34 -9.79
C ALA A 45 7.74 -4.76 -9.47
N GLY A 46 7.93 -5.61 -10.49
CA GLY A 46 8.39 -6.99 -10.32
C GLY A 46 7.28 -7.97 -9.91
N ILE A 47 6.02 -7.56 -10.00
CA ILE A 47 4.86 -8.42 -9.71
C ILE A 47 4.51 -9.18 -10.98
N THR A 48 4.99 -10.42 -11.05
CA THR A 48 4.77 -11.33 -12.19
C THR A 48 3.54 -12.21 -11.97
N GLU A 49 3.14 -12.97 -12.99
CA GLU A 49 1.99 -13.88 -12.93
C GLU A 49 2.07 -14.94 -11.82
N GLY A 50 3.28 -15.28 -11.36
CA GLY A 50 3.50 -16.20 -10.24
C GLY A 50 3.26 -15.60 -8.85
N ILE A 51 3.05 -14.28 -8.76
CA ILE A 51 2.82 -13.58 -7.47
C ILE A 51 1.32 -13.28 -7.35
N PRO A 52 0.59 -14.02 -6.49
CA PRO A 52 -0.85 -13.84 -6.38
C PRO A 52 -1.19 -12.54 -5.65
N VAL A 53 -1.94 -11.66 -6.31
CA VAL A 53 -2.40 -10.39 -5.76
C VAL A 53 -3.89 -10.20 -5.93
N VAL A 54 -4.50 -9.42 -5.04
CA VAL A 54 -5.87 -8.92 -5.17
C VAL A 54 -5.83 -7.41 -5.05
N VAL A 55 -6.25 -6.69 -6.09
CA VAL A 55 -6.25 -5.23 -6.12
C VAL A 55 -7.64 -4.72 -5.78
N LYS A 56 -7.72 -3.77 -4.85
CA LYS A 56 -8.93 -3.01 -4.51
C LYS A 56 -8.62 -1.53 -4.48
N GLY A 57 -9.55 -0.73 -5.02
CA GLY A 57 -9.47 0.72 -5.01
C GLY A 57 -10.52 1.35 -4.10
N LEU A 58 -10.29 2.60 -3.77
CA LEU A 58 -11.26 3.47 -3.08
C LEU A 58 -12.23 4.15 -4.07
N ASP A 59 -12.35 3.58 -5.28
CA ASP A 59 -13.19 4.10 -6.37
C ASP A 59 -14.64 4.30 -5.94
N ASP A 60 -15.16 3.46 -5.05
CA ASP A 60 -16.54 3.48 -4.57
C ASP A 60 -16.69 4.10 -3.15
N CYS A 61 -15.63 4.69 -2.60
CA CYS A 61 -15.68 5.41 -1.32
C CYS A 61 -16.09 6.87 -1.55
N PRO A 62 -17.32 7.29 -1.19
CA PRO A 62 -17.78 8.64 -1.49
C PRO A 62 -16.93 9.73 -0.82
N GLU A 63 -16.47 9.48 0.40
CA GLU A 63 -15.63 10.43 1.14
C GLU A 63 -14.25 10.58 0.50
N TRP A 64 -13.65 9.48 0.02
CA TRP A 64 -12.39 9.51 -0.73
C TRP A 64 -12.51 10.30 -2.04
N GLN A 65 -13.66 10.19 -2.72
CA GLN A 65 -13.90 10.90 -3.98
C GLN A 65 -13.94 12.42 -3.82
N LYS A 66 -14.27 12.95 -2.64
CA LYS A 66 -14.24 14.39 -2.36
C LYS A 66 -12.83 14.97 -2.50
N LEU A 67 -11.79 14.19 -2.20
CA LEU A 67 -10.40 14.61 -2.30
C LEU A 67 -10.06 15.21 -3.67
N HIS A 68 -10.64 14.65 -4.72
CA HIS A 68 -10.41 15.11 -6.11
C HIS A 68 -11.43 16.12 -6.59
N LYS A 69 -12.67 16.06 -6.08
CA LYS A 69 -13.76 16.94 -6.54
C LYS A 69 -13.82 18.26 -5.79
N TYR A 70 -13.45 18.24 -4.52
CA TYR A 70 -13.59 19.36 -3.60
C TYR A 70 -12.36 19.47 -2.70
N PRO A 71 -11.19 19.89 -3.23
CA PRO A 71 -9.92 19.86 -2.50
C PRO A 71 -9.87 20.77 -1.27
N ASN A 72 -10.83 21.69 -1.13
CA ASN A 72 -10.94 22.60 0.02
C ASN A 72 -11.93 22.12 1.10
N ASP A 73 -12.64 21.02 0.84
CA ASP A 73 -13.58 20.47 1.81
C ASP A 73 -12.83 19.68 2.88
N ARG A 74 -13.36 19.72 4.09
CA ARG A 74 -12.87 18.84 5.16
C ARG A 74 -13.34 17.42 4.90
N LEU A 75 -12.38 16.50 4.90
CA LEU A 75 -12.66 15.06 4.81
C LEU A 75 -13.00 14.50 6.19
N ASP A 76 -13.98 13.62 6.23
CA ASP A 76 -14.21 12.78 7.40
C ASP A 76 -13.33 11.53 7.31
N LEU A 77 -12.17 11.60 7.97
CA LEU A 77 -11.19 10.51 7.96
C LEU A 77 -11.73 9.24 8.62
N SER A 78 -12.70 9.35 9.53
CA SER A 78 -13.30 8.17 10.17
C SER A 78 -14.11 7.34 9.19
N VAL A 79 -14.82 7.98 8.26
CA VAL A 79 -15.56 7.29 7.19
C VAL A 79 -14.61 6.55 6.24
N ILE A 80 -13.47 7.17 5.91
CA ILE A 80 -12.44 6.53 5.07
C ILE A 80 -11.83 5.35 5.82
N GLU A 81 -11.50 5.51 7.10
CA GLU A 81 -10.93 4.46 7.93
C GLU A 81 -11.87 3.24 8.03
N ASP A 82 -13.14 3.46 8.33
CA ASP A 82 -14.15 2.40 8.42
C ASP A 82 -14.30 1.66 7.08
N TYR A 83 -14.29 2.40 5.98
CA TYR A 83 -14.34 1.81 4.64
C TYR A 83 -13.13 0.91 4.37
N LEU A 84 -11.93 1.38 4.72
CA LEU A 84 -10.68 0.63 4.58
C LEU A 84 -10.67 -0.63 5.46
N VAL A 85 -11.16 -0.54 6.70
CA VAL A 85 -11.25 -1.69 7.62
C VAL A 85 -12.19 -2.76 7.06
N GLN A 86 -13.36 -2.38 6.57
CA GLN A 86 -14.30 -3.32 5.95
C GLN A 86 -13.68 -3.99 4.71
N MET A 87 -13.00 -3.22 3.87
CA MET A 87 -12.31 -3.73 2.68
C MET A 87 -11.20 -4.71 3.08
N ALA A 88 -10.37 -4.38 4.06
CA ALA A 88 -9.28 -5.22 4.54
C ALA A 88 -9.78 -6.55 5.13
N ARG A 89 -10.84 -6.52 5.94
CA ARG A 89 -11.49 -7.73 6.47
C ARG A 89 -12.04 -8.61 5.36
N LYS A 90 -12.66 -8.02 4.34
CA LYS A 90 -13.16 -8.77 3.18
C LYS A 90 -12.02 -9.42 2.40
N LEU A 91 -10.94 -8.71 2.14
CA LEU A 91 -9.73 -9.26 1.50
C LEU A 91 -9.17 -10.45 2.28
N GLN A 92 -9.12 -10.35 3.60
CA GLN A 92 -8.64 -11.43 4.46
C GLN A 92 -9.55 -12.66 4.44
N GLN A 93 -10.86 -12.46 4.62
CA GLN A 93 -11.83 -13.53 4.83
C GLN A 93 -12.27 -14.21 3.54
N SER A 94 -12.55 -13.41 2.51
CA SER A 94 -13.12 -13.91 1.26
C SER A 94 -12.07 -14.23 0.20
N ASP A 95 -10.99 -13.45 0.14
CA ASP A 95 -9.97 -13.57 -0.91
C ASP A 95 -8.71 -14.34 -0.45
N GLY A 96 -8.62 -14.66 0.84
CA GLY A 96 -7.51 -15.44 1.40
C GLY A 96 -6.18 -14.69 1.43
N VAL A 97 -6.24 -13.37 1.54
CA VAL A 97 -5.06 -12.50 1.61
C VAL A 97 -4.30 -12.73 2.91
N GLY A 98 -2.97 -12.78 2.84
CA GLY A 98 -2.07 -12.97 3.99
C GLY A 98 -1.28 -11.74 4.41
N SER A 99 -1.31 -10.68 3.59
CA SER A 99 -0.70 -9.38 3.88
C SER A 99 -1.37 -8.29 3.08
N LEU A 100 -1.27 -7.05 3.54
CA LEU A 100 -1.81 -5.87 2.85
C LEU A 100 -0.67 -4.95 2.42
N LEU A 101 -0.85 -4.32 1.27
CA LEU A 101 -0.01 -3.23 0.79
C LEU A 101 -0.88 -2.01 0.51
N LEU A 102 -0.56 -0.88 1.11
CA LEU A 102 -1.14 0.41 0.81
C LEU A 102 -0.31 1.09 -0.27
N GLU A 103 -0.87 1.20 -1.47
CA GLU A 103 -0.15 1.71 -2.63
C GLU A 103 -0.12 3.23 -2.65
N CYS A 104 -1.23 3.88 -2.32
CA CYS A 104 -1.35 5.33 -2.32
C CYS A 104 -0.62 5.95 -1.13
N THR A 105 0.09 7.07 -1.38
CA THR A 105 0.86 7.82 -0.37
C THR A 105 0.01 8.50 0.70
N ASP A 106 -1.29 8.61 0.49
CA ASP A 106 -2.24 9.18 1.45
C ASP A 106 -2.83 8.13 2.41
N LEU A 107 -2.52 6.85 2.20
CA LEU A 107 -3.06 5.74 3.01
C LEU A 107 -2.23 5.34 4.25
N PRO A 108 -0.93 5.65 4.38
CA PRO A 108 -0.14 5.24 5.54
C PRO A 108 -0.75 5.62 6.91
N PRO A 109 -1.47 6.74 7.09
CA PRO A 109 -2.10 7.06 8.37
C PRO A 109 -3.08 5.98 8.88
N PHE A 110 -3.66 5.19 8.00
CA PHE A 110 -4.62 4.12 8.34
C PHE A 110 -3.96 2.76 8.59
N ALA A 111 -2.66 2.61 8.29
CA ALA A 111 -1.97 1.32 8.33
C ALA A 111 -2.03 0.65 9.71
N GLU A 112 -1.88 1.42 10.79
CA GLU A 112 -1.92 0.87 12.15
C GLU A 112 -3.29 0.31 12.50
N ARG A 113 -4.34 1.04 12.14
CA ARG A 113 -5.72 0.55 12.35
C ARG A 113 -5.99 -0.73 11.59
N LEU A 114 -5.52 -0.83 10.35
CA LEU A 114 -5.66 -2.06 9.55
C LEU A 114 -4.90 -3.24 10.16
N ARG A 115 -3.70 -3.03 10.72
CA ARG A 115 -2.96 -4.07 11.44
C ARG A 115 -3.74 -4.58 12.65
N GLN A 116 -4.30 -3.69 13.46
CA GLN A 116 -5.08 -4.03 14.63
C GLN A 116 -6.34 -4.82 14.28
N GLU A 117 -7.04 -4.43 13.22
CA GLU A 117 -8.33 -5.02 12.83
C GLU A 117 -8.21 -6.36 12.08
N THR A 118 -7.08 -6.61 11.42
CA THR A 118 -6.88 -7.82 10.62
C THR A 118 -5.82 -8.75 11.18
N SER A 119 -4.96 -8.27 12.06
CA SER A 119 -3.74 -8.98 12.51
C SER A 119 -2.82 -9.40 11.34
N LEU A 120 -2.95 -8.75 10.17
CA LEU A 120 -2.08 -8.98 9.01
C LEU A 120 -0.90 -8.03 9.00
N PRO A 121 0.24 -8.43 8.42
CA PRO A 121 1.27 -7.49 7.99
C PRO A 121 0.69 -6.45 7.03
N VAL A 122 0.90 -5.18 7.31
CA VAL A 122 0.50 -4.06 6.45
C VAL A 122 1.74 -3.25 6.12
N ALA A 123 2.11 -3.22 4.85
CA ALA A 123 3.20 -2.42 4.32
C ALA A 123 2.64 -1.21 3.55
N ASP A 124 3.44 -0.15 3.52
CA ASP A 124 3.12 1.10 2.88
C ASP A 124 4.40 1.82 2.42
N TYR A 125 4.27 3.01 1.87
CA TYR A 125 5.41 3.81 1.44
C TYR A 125 6.31 4.24 2.61
N VAL A 126 5.73 4.54 3.77
CA VAL A 126 6.48 4.96 4.97
C VAL A 126 7.31 3.80 5.53
N SER A 127 6.73 2.61 5.64
CA SER A 127 7.45 1.40 6.08
C SER A 127 8.60 1.05 5.13
N MET A 128 8.42 1.23 3.83
CA MET A 128 9.48 1.06 2.83
C MET A 128 10.62 2.08 3.03
N LEU A 129 10.29 3.35 3.23
CA LEU A 129 11.29 4.38 3.46
C LEU A 129 12.09 4.13 4.74
N HIS A 130 11.44 3.73 5.82
CA HIS A 130 12.12 3.40 7.07
C HIS A 130 13.12 2.25 6.90
N TRP A 131 12.74 1.23 6.15
CA TRP A 131 13.64 0.13 5.83
C TRP A 131 14.81 0.60 4.97
N LEU A 132 14.56 1.35 3.91
CA LEU A 132 15.59 1.84 2.98
C LEU A 132 16.60 2.76 3.67
N LEU A 133 16.14 3.68 4.53
CA LEU A 133 17.02 4.58 5.28
C LEU A 133 18.03 3.81 6.16
N LYS A 134 17.68 2.62 6.62
CA LYS A 134 18.60 1.74 7.36
C LYS A 134 19.58 1.00 6.47
N CYS A 135 19.28 0.87 5.18
CA CYS A 135 20.10 0.11 4.23
C CYS A 135 21.10 0.97 3.45
N VAL A 136 20.94 2.30 3.43
CA VAL A 136 21.84 3.19 2.69
C VAL A 136 22.93 3.76 3.59
N PRO A 137 24.16 4.00 3.04
CA PRO A 137 25.24 4.65 3.80
C PRO A 137 24.78 6.01 4.35
N GLY A 138 25.01 6.26 5.65
CA GLY A 138 24.61 7.50 6.31
C GLY A 138 23.13 7.58 6.73
N GLY A 139 22.28 6.63 6.32
CA GLY A 139 20.84 6.64 6.61
C GLY A 139 20.50 6.49 8.10
N GLY A 140 21.43 6.02 8.93
CA GLY A 140 21.25 5.94 10.39
C GLY A 140 21.37 7.27 11.14
N ALA A 141 21.74 8.36 10.47
CA ALA A 141 21.89 9.69 11.10
C ALA A 141 20.55 10.45 11.26
N CYS A 142 19.48 10.00 10.59
CA CYS A 142 18.12 10.52 10.83
C CYS A 142 17.53 9.93 12.12
N ARG A 143 18.11 10.32 13.28
CA ARG A 143 17.51 10.07 14.58
C ARG A 143 16.50 11.18 14.85
N GLY A 144 15.22 10.94 14.58
CA GLY A 144 14.15 11.87 14.97
C GLY A 144 13.07 12.13 13.93
N LEU A 145 12.61 11.12 13.22
CA LEU A 145 11.31 11.13 12.53
C LEU A 145 10.36 10.16 13.20
#